data_9235d023f6e5113c6732b35ce2461a30
#
_entry.id   9235d023f6e5113c6732b35ce2461a30
#
_cell.length_a   1.000
_cell.length_b   1.000
_cell.length_c   1.000
_cell.angle_alpha   90.00
_cell.angle_beta   90.00
_cell.angle_gamma   90.00
#
_symmetry.space_group_name_H-M   'P 1'
#
loop_
_entity.id
_entity.type
_entity.pdbx_description
1 polymer ?
#
loop_
_entity_poly.entity_id
_entity_poly.type
_entity_poly.pdbx_seq_one_letter_code
_entity_poly.pdbx_strand_id
1 'polypeptide(L)'
;MFHVPNVRQTVDWYREIGFEVKGTYDDGGDGLSFAIVSFGGGEVMFSSGGELSPKHRREVDLYAYTEEIDDLYDRIKDRIEIIEGPHNMFYGMREIIVRDLNGFWITFGKEVPAEVLTPWPAVDPALLQPYQGKYRSDEGSAVLVTIHEGRLLAFSEDASGVFLMPTGEHTFTPVMTQPARVLFEGGAALMASLTFEQGGRTMRFVRVP
;
A
#
# COMPACT_ATOMS: atom_id res chain seq x y z
N MET A 1 18.47 7.99 5.13
CA MET A 1 19.03 7.15 6.21
C MET A 1 17.94 6.83 7.20
N PHE A 2 17.81 5.57 7.60
CA PHE A 2 16.83 5.11 8.59
C PHE A 2 17.53 4.67 9.86
N HIS A 3 16.99 5.07 11.00
CA HIS A 3 17.43 4.58 12.30
C HIS A 3 16.62 3.33 12.65
N VAL A 4 17.33 2.23 12.93
CA VAL A 4 16.73 0.92 13.19
C VAL A 4 17.25 0.34 14.52
N PRO A 5 16.47 -0.53 15.17
CA PRO A 5 16.90 -1.15 16.43
C PRO A 5 18.12 -2.05 16.27
N ASN A 6 18.21 -2.78 15.15
CA ASN A 6 19.26 -3.74 14.87
C ASN A 6 19.69 -3.68 13.40
N VAL A 7 20.84 -3.08 13.13
CA VAL A 7 21.35 -2.88 11.77
C VAL A 7 21.64 -4.22 11.09
N ARG A 8 22.24 -5.21 11.79
CA ARG A 8 22.56 -6.51 11.23
C ARG A 8 21.32 -7.27 10.78
N GLN A 9 20.32 -7.38 11.64
CA GLN A 9 19.06 -8.04 11.28
C GLN A 9 18.36 -7.32 10.12
N THR A 10 18.40 -6.00 10.09
CA THR A 10 17.85 -5.20 8.99
C THR A 10 18.57 -5.51 7.69
N VAL A 11 19.89 -5.52 7.68
CA VAL A 11 20.70 -5.84 6.48
C VAL A 11 20.42 -7.26 5.99
N ASP A 12 20.35 -8.25 6.89
CA ASP A 12 20.10 -9.63 6.52
C ASP A 12 18.71 -9.77 5.88
N TRP A 13 17.71 -9.12 6.43
CA TRP A 13 16.34 -9.10 5.85
C TRP A 13 16.31 -8.42 4.47
N TYR A 14 16.97 -7.26 4.29
CA TYR A 14 17.03 -6.58 2.99
C TYR A 14 17.75 -7.41 1.92
N ARG A 15 18.75 -8.20 2.31
CA ARG A 15 19.41 -9.16 1.39
C ARG A 15 18.45 -10.23 0.89
N GLU A 16 17.54 -10.72 1.74
CA GLU A 16 16.55 -11.74 1.34
C GLU A 16 15.61 -11.23 0.25
N ILE A 17 15.30 -9.95 0.23
CA ILE A 17 14.45 -9.32 -0.79
C ILE A 17 15.24 -8.75 -1.98
N GLY A 18 16.55 -9.04 -2.05
CA GLY A 18 17.38 -8.76 -3.24
C GLY A 18 18.23 -7.49 -3.16
N PHE A 19 18.34 -6.84 -2.01
CA PHE A 19 19.30 -5.75 -1.83
C PHE A 19 20.73 -6.27 -1.71
N GLU A 20 21.68 -5.54 -2.27
CA GLU A 20 23.11 -5.79 -2.12
C GLU A 20 23.72 -4.94 -1.01
N VAL A 21 24.57 -5.53 -0.20
CA VAL A 21 25.34 -4.77 0.82
C VAL A 21 26.53 -4.09 0.17
N LYS A 22 26.56 -2.77 0.22
CA LYS A 22 27.68 -1.94 -0.31
C LYS A 22 28.73 -1.61 0.74
N GLY A 23 28.33 -1.50 2.00
CA GLY A 23 29.26 -1.21 3.08
C GLY A 23 28.62 -1.42 4.44
N THR A 24 29.45 -1.74 5.42
CA THR A 24 29.06 -1.86 6.82
C THR A 24 30.11 -1.23 7.69
N TYR A 25 29.69 -0.70 8.85
CA TYR A 25 30.58 -0.21 9.87
C TYR A 25 30.20 -0.82 11.22
N ASP A 26 31.23 -1.33 11.91
CA ASP A 26 31.15 -1.87 13.27
C ASP A 26 31.98 -0.96 14.17
N ASP A 27 31.37 -0.45 15.23
CA ASP A 27 32.06 0.46 16.19
C ASP A 27 32.79 -0.28 17.32
N GLY A 28 32.90 -1.62 17.18
CA GLY A 28 33.55 -2.48 18.18
C GLY A 28 32.63 -2.91 19.32
N GLY A 29 31.33 -2.64 19.20
CA GLY A 29 30.30 -3.13 20.11
C GLY A 29 29.72 -4.50 19.70
N ASP A 30 28.52 -4.81 20.17
CA ASP A 30 27.85 -6.08 19.93
C ASP A 30 27.19 -6.19 18.55
N GLY A 31 27.57 -5.39 17.56
CA GLY A 31 26.97 -5.48 16.23
C GLY A 31 27.28 -4.32 15.29
N LEU A 32 26.64 -4.35 14.11
CA LEU A 32 26.77 -3.27 13.14
C LEU A 32 26.07 -2.01 13.66
N SER A 33 26.78 -0.88 13.61
CA SER A 33 26.21 0.44 13.93
C SER A 33 25.71 1.19 12.68
N PHE A 34 26.21 0.78 11.49
CA PHE A 34 25.83 1.41 10.22
C PHE A 34 25.95 0.42 9.06
N ALA A 35 25.10 0.59 8.04
CA ALA A 35 25.17 -0.15 6.78
C ALA A 35 24.63 0.67 5.60
N ILE A 36 25.13 0.35 4.40
CA ILE A 36 24.62 0.82 3.12
C ILE A 36 24.18 -0.42 2.33
N VAL A 37 22.94 -0.41 1.87
CA VAL A 37 22.40 -1.42 0.94
C VAL A 37 21.91 -0.75 -0.32
N SER A 38 21.97 -1.45 -1.45
CA SER A 38 21.49 -0.93 -2.74
C SER A 38 20.49 -1.87 -3.39
N PHE A 39 19.56 -1.30 -4.15
CA PHE A 39 18.65 -2.01 -5.03
C PHE A 39 18.54 -1.23 -6.34
N GLY A 40 18.82 -1.89 -7.48
CA GLY A 40 18.98 -1.18 -8.74
C GLY A 40 20.04 -0.07 -8.65
N GLY A 41 19.67 1.16 -9.01
CA GLY A 41 20.55 2.33 -8.94
C GLY A 41 20.45 3.15 -7.65
N GLY A 42 19.61 2.73 -6.68
CA GLY A 42 19.36 3.45 -5.43
C GLY A 42 20.08 2.85 -4.22
N GLU A 43 20.36 3.67 -3.22
CA GLU A 43 20.98 3.25 -1.97
C GLU A 43 20.15 3.64 -0.77
N VAL A 44 20.09 2.76 0.23
CA VAL A 44 19.47 2.98 1.53
C VAL A 44 20.53 2.81 2.61
N MET A 45 20.54 3.72 3.57
CA MET A 45 21.47 3.70 4.71
C MET A 45 20.70 3.39 5.98
N PHE A 46 21.23 2.48 6.77
CA PHE A 46 20.73 2.14 8.11
C PHE A 46 21.75 2.54 9.16
N SER A 47 21.26 3.07 10.26
CA SER A 47 22.06 3.40 11.45
C SER A 47 21.34 2.85 12.70
N SER A 48 22.12 2.48 13.70
CA SER A 48 21.61 2.08 15.01
C SER A 48 20.89 3.21 15.74
N GLY A 49 20.18 2.89 16.82
CA GLY A 49 19.50 3.86 17.69
C GLY A 49 18.05 4.14 17.34
N GLY A 50 17.47 3.38 16.41
CA GLY A 50 16.03 3.41 16.16
C GLY A 50 15.25 2.54 17.12
N GLU A 51 13.93 2.73 17.14
CA GLU A 51 12.98 1.93 17.90
C GLU A 51 11.93 1.30 16.96
N LEU A 52 11.37 0.17 17.37
CA LEU A 52 10.22 -0.42 16.67
C LEU A 52 9.02 0.52 16.82
N SER A 53 8.33 0.77 15.71
CA SER A 53 7.10 1.55 15.76
C SER A 53 5.93 0.66 16.18
N PRO A 54 5.08 1.08 17.12
CA PRO A 54 3.82 0.40 17.41
C PRO A 54 2.78 0.59 16.29
N LYS A 55 3.00 1.55 15.38
CA LYS A 55 2.12 1.80 14.24
C LYS A 55 2.26 0.67 13.22
N HIS A 56 1.15 0.29 12.60
CA HIS A 56 1.14 -0.70 11.51
C HIS A 56 1.98 -0.24 10.30
N ARG A 57 2.00 1.06 10.03
CA ARG A 57 2.79 1.70 8.98
C ARG A 57 3.58 2.88 9.54
N ARG A 58 4.83 3.02 9.14
CA ARG A 58 5.66 4.20 9.45
C ARG A 58 5.34 5.35 8.48
N GLU A 59 5.85 6.53 8.78
CA GLU A 59 5.55 7.76 8.04
C GLU A 59 6.36 7.90 6.74
N VAL A 60 7.30 6.98 6.49
CA VAL A 60 8.17 6.96 5.32
C VAL A 60 8.08 5.61 4.65
N ASP A 61 7.81 5.62 3.35
CA ASP A 61 7.82 4.45 2.50
C ASP A 61 9.01 4.52 1.53
N LEU A 62 9.50 3.35 1.11
CA LEU A 62 10.46 3.21 0.03
C LEU A 62 9.72 2.80 -1.25
N TYR A 63 10.15 3.36 -2.38
CA TYR A 63 9.71 2.90 -3.70
C TYR A 63 10.94 2.45 -4.49
N ALA A 64 10.94 1.21 -4.94
CA ALA A 64 12.03 0.59 -5.68
C ALA A 64 11.54 0.05 -7.04
N TYR A 65 12.24 0.37 -8.11
CA TYR A 65 11.92 -0.14 -9.45
C TYR A 65 12.63 -1.47 -9.70
N THR A 66 11.93 -2.41 -10.31
CA THR A 66 12.49 -3.69 -10.75
C THR A 66 11.83 -4.17 -12.03
N GLU A 67 12.58 -4.77 -12.94
CA GLU A 67 12.02 -5.41 -14.13
C GLU A 67 11.49 -6.84 -13.84
N GLU A 68 11.92 -7.44 -12.73
CA GLU A 68 11.63 -8.84 -12.36
C GLU A 68 10.62 -8.94 -11.22
N ILE A 69 9.51 -8.18 -11.29
CA ILE A 69 8.59 -8.05 -10.16
C ILE A 69 7.87 -9.36 -9.80
N ASP A 70 7.49 -10.16 -10.80
CA ASP A 70 6.81 -11.45 -10.56
C ASP A 70 7.78 -12.50 -9.99
N ASP A 71 9.02 -12.54 -10.50
CA ASP A 71 10.07 -13.40 -9.96
C ASP A 71 10.45 -12.99 -8.54
N LEU A 72 10.48 -11.68 -8.26
CA LEU A 72 10.69 -11.17 -6.90
C LEU A 72 9.57 -11.65 -5.98
N TYR A 73 8.31 -11.49 -6.39
CA TYR A 73 7.15 -11.96 -5.61
C TYR A 73 7.24 -13.45 -5.31
N ASP A 74 7.52 -14.27 -6.31
CA ASP A 74 7.63 -15.72 -6.13
C ASP A 74 8.75 -16.13 -5.17
N ARG A 75 9.84 -15.38 -5.11
CA ARG A 75 10.93 -15.60 -4.16
C ARG A 75 10.59 -15.24 -2.71
N ILE A 76 9.74 -14.21 -2.51
CA ILE A 76 9.55 -13.62 -1.17
C ILE A 76 8.21 -13.94 -0.53
N LYS A 77 7.17 -14.29 -1.27
CA LYS A 77 5.78 -14.41 -0.81
C LYS A 77 5.54 -15.33 0.40
N ASP A 78 6.38 -16.36 0.55
CA ASP A 78 6.24 -17.34 1.64
C ASP A 78 7.12 -16.99 2.87
N ARG A 79 7.90 -15.91 2.80
CA ARG A 79 8.90 -15.56 3.82
C ARG A 79 8.76 -14.13 4.36
N ILE A 80 8.15 -13.26 3.58
CA ILE A 80 8.03 -11.83 3.86
C ILE A 80 6.55 -11.45 3.97
N GLU A 81 6.23 -10.52 4.84
CA GLU A 81 4.87 -9.98 4.96
C GLU A 81 4.52 -9.17 3.70
N ILE A 82 3.69 -9.74 2.84
CA ILE A 82 3.13 -9.06 1.69
C ILE A 82 1.89 -8.29 2.15
N ILE A 83 1.93 -6.98 2.03
CA ILE A 83 0.79 -6.10 2.35
C ILE A 83 -0.18 -6.08 1.19
N GLU A 84 0.37 -5.98 -0.06
CA GLU A 84 -0.44 -5.84 -1.27
C GLU A 84 0.33 -6.30 -2.51
N GLY A 85 -0.39 -6.77 -3.54
CA GLY A 85 0.17 -7.17 -4.84
C GLY A 85 0.46 -8.66 -5.01
N PRO A 86 1.00 -9.06 -6.18
CA PRO A 86 1.27 -8.21 -7.33
C PRO A 86 0.00 -7.89 -8.13
N HIS A 87 -0.21 -6.62 -8.48
CA HIS A 87 -1.31 -6.22 -9.35
C HIS A 87 -0.94 -5.02 -10.23
N ASN A 88 -1.68 -4.86 -11.34
CA ASN A 88 -1.48 -3.77 -12.26
C ASN A 88 -2.30 -2.55 -11.80
N MET A 89 -1.61 -1.47 -11.53
CA MET A 89 -2.22 -0.19 -11.19
C MET A 89 -2.68 0.52 -12.45
N PHE A 90 -3.79 1.26 -12.37
CA PHE A 90 -4.35 1.99 -13.51
C PHE A 90 -3.39 3.04 -14.10
N TYR A 91 -2.39 3.47 -13.34
CA TYR A 91 -1.39 4.44 -13.77
C TYR A 91 -0.14 3.81 -14.43
N GLY A 92 -0.23 2.56 -14.85
CA GLY A 92 0.80 1.92 -15.66
C GLY A 92 1.90 1.23 -14.87
N MET A 93 1.69 0.94 -13.61
CA MET A 93 2.63 0.21 -12.77
C MET A 93 2.06 -1.13 -12.35
N ARG A 94 2.90 -2.15 -12.30
CA ARG A 94 2.67 -3.40 -11.59
C ARG A 94 3.42 -3.34 -10.28
N GLU A 95 2.74 -3.55 -9.15
CA GLU A 95 3.29 -3.27 -7.84
C GLU A 95 3.11 -4.41 -6.84
N ILE A 96 4.07 -4.51 -5.92
CA ILE A 96 4.02 -5.31 -4.70
C ILE A 96 4.38 -4.39 -3.55
N ILE A 97 3.62 -4.43 -2.47
CA ILE A 97 3.93 -3.73 -1.23
C ILE A 97 4.28 -4.76 -0.17
N VAL A 98 5.44 -4.62 0.44
CA VAL A 98 5.91 -5.47 1.54
C VAL A 98 6.16 -4.62 2.77
N ARG A 99 6.14 -5.26 3.94
CA ARG A 99 6.51 -4.65 5.20
C ARG A 99 7.80 -5.25 5.72
N ASP A 100 8.76 -4.38 6.05
CA ASP A 100 10.02 -4.82 6.66
C ASP A 100 9.87 -5.11 8.17
N LEU A 101 10.89 -5.73 8.75
CA LEU A 101 10.93 -6.05 10.18
C LEU A 101 10.89 -4.82 11.11
N ASN A 102 11.16 -3.63 10.60
CA ASN A 102 11.12 -2.36 11.35
C ASN A 102 9.81 -1.59 11.15
N GLY A 103 8.87 -2.13 10.34
CA GLY A 103 7.58 -1.51 10.04
C GLY A 103 7.62 -0.48 8.90
N PHE A 104 8.69 -0.41 8.11
CA PHE A 104 8.72 0.38 6.88
C PHE A 104 8.01 -0.38 5.75
N TRP A 105 7.25 0.34 4.96
CA TRP A 105 6.67 -0.21 3.75
C TRP A 105 7.59 0.03 2.56
N ILE A 106 7.74 -1.01 1.74
CA ILE A 106 8.54 -0.98 0.51
C ILE A 106 7.62 -1.36 -0.63
N THR A 107 7.44 -0.46 -1.57
CA THR A 107 6.75 -0.74 -2.83
C THR A 107 7.80 -1.08 -3.89
N PHE A 108 7.70 -2.26 -4.46
CA PHE A 108 8.42 -2.60 -5.69
C PHE A 108 7.49 -2.35 -6.87
N GLY A 109 7.98 -1.67 -7.89
CA GLY A 109 7.20 -1.31 -9.07
C GLY A 109 7.92 -1.63 -10.38
N LYS A 110 7.13 -2.05 -11.37
CA LYS A 110 7.53 -2.23 -12.76
C LYS A 110 6.57 -1.50 -13.67
N GLU A 111 7.06 -0.77 -14.65
CA GLU A 111 6.20 -0.24 -15.71
C GLU A 111 5.57 -1.38 -16.50
N VAL A 112 4.29 -1.25 -16.81
CA VAL A 112 3.57 -2.20 -17.66
C VAL A 112 2.97 -1.48 -18.87
N PRO A 113 2.98 -2.14 -20.04
CA PRO A 113 2.38 -1.58 -21.24
C PRO A 113 0.89 -1.30 -21.06
N ALA A 114 0.40 -0.23 -21.70
CA ALA A 114 -1.00 0.19 -21.58
C ALA A 114 -2.01 -0.91 -21.98
N GLU A 115 -1.60 -1.81 -22.86
CA GLU A 115 -2.42 -2.92 -23.38
C GLU A 115 -2.76 -3.97 -22.30
N VAL A 116 -1.96 -4.07 -21.25
CA VAL A 116 -2.21 -5.01 -20.14
C VAL A 116 -2.93 -4.37 -18.95
N LEU A 117 -3.21 -3.08 -19.05
CA LEU A 117 -3.97 -2.39 -18.00
C LEU A 117 -5.45 -2.66 -18.18
N THR A 118 -6.13 -2.91 -17.07
CA THR A 118 -7.60 -2.87 -17.06
C THR A 118 -8.02 -1.43 -17.32
N PRO A 119 -8.75 -1.14 -18.43
CA PRO A 119 -9.19 0.21 -18.69
C PRO A 119 -10.02 0.75 -17.53
N TRP A 120 -9.64 1.91 -17.01
CA TRP A 120 -10.47 2.58 -16.02
C TRP A 120 -11.72 3.11 -16.71
N PRO A 121 -12.93 2.70 -16.25
CA PRO A 121 -14.17 3.20 -16.86
C PRO A 121 -14.22 4.74 -16.78
N ALA A 122 -14.47 5.38 -17.91
CA ALA A 122 -14.70 6.82 -17.94
C ALA A 122 -16.01 7.14 -17.22
N VAL A 123 -15.92 7.91 -16.15
CA VAL A 123 -17.08 8.41 -15.38
C VAL A 123 -17.00 9.92 -15.34
N ASP A 124 -18.12 10.59 -15.59
CA ASP A 124 -18.21 12.03 -15.39
C ASP A 124 -17.92 12.33 -13.89
N PRO A 125 -16.89 13.15 -13.58
CA PRO A 125 -16.57 13.48 -12.20
C PRO A 125 -17.72 14.10 -11.41
N ALA A 126 -18.68 14.73 -12.08
CA ALA A 126 -19.87 15.27 -11.45
C ALA A 126 -20.77 14.16 -10.85
N LEU A 127 -20.80 12.97 -11.46
CA LEU A 127 -21.52 11.81 -10.95
C LEU A 127 -20.87 11.17 -9.72
N LEU A 128 -19.62 11.51 -9.44
CA LEU A 128 -18.87 11.02 -8.29
C LEU A 128 -19.08 11.86 -7.01
N GLN A 129 -19.59 13.08 -7.15
CA GLN A 129 -19.81 14.00 -6.02
C GLN A 129 -20.65 13.39 -4.87
N PRO A 130 -21.74 12.64 -5.13
CA PRO A 130 -22.56 12.07 -4.07
C PRO A 130 -21.82 11.12 -3.14
N TYR A 131 -20.74 10.50 -3.61
CA TYR A 131 -19.97 9.48 -2.86
C TYR A 131 -18.96 10.08 -1.90
N GLN A 132 -18.50 11.33 -2.14
CA GLN A 132 -17.53 11.98 -1.28
C GLN A 132 -18.08 12.15 0.14
N GLY A 133 -17.25 11.93 1.14
CA GLY A 133 -17.60 12.16 2.53
C GLY A 133 -16.84 11.28 3.49
N LYS A 134 -17.07 11.54 4.76
CA LYS A 134 -16.57 10.72 5.85
C LYS A 134 -17.64 9.70 6.26
N TYR A 135 -17.24 8.46 6.41
CA TYR A 135 -18.10 7.36 6.78
C TYR A 135 -17.52 6.66 8.01
N ARG A 136 -18.36 6.25 8.96
CA ARG A 136 -17.93 5.60 10.20
C ARG A 136 -18.73 4.31 10.45
N SER A 137 -18.03 3.25 10.86
CA SER A 137 -18.66 2.02 11.32
C SER A 137 -19.12 2.12 12.78
N ASP A 138 -19.99 1.22 13.19
CA ASP A 138 -20.45 1.11 14.60
C ASP A 138 -19.28 0.75 15.53
N GLU A 139 -18.23 0.10 15.01
CA GLU A 139 -17.01 -0.25 15.75
C GLU A 139 -16.01 0.93 15.87
N GLY A 140 -16.34 2.09 15.29
CA GLY A 140 -15.56 3.31 15.40
C GLY A 140 -14.55 3.54 14.26
N SER A 141 -14.32 2.57 13.37
CA SER A 141 -13.45 2.75 12.19
C SER A 141 -14.02 3.81 11.26
N ALA A 142 -13.15 4.62 10.65
CA ALA A 142 -13.57 5.65 9.70
C ALA A 142 -12.93 5.46 8.33
N VAL A 143 -13.71 5.82 7.29
CA VAL A 143 -13.27 5.88 5.90
C VAL A 143 -13.61 7.27 5.35
N LEU A 144 -12.61 7.94 4.77
CA LEU A 144 -12.77 9.17 4.02
C LEU A 144 -12.77 8.84 2.53
N VAL A 145 -13.82 9.20 1.82
CA VAL A 145 -13.92 9.06 0.35
C VAL A 145 -13.80 10.44 -0.28
N THR A 146 -12.86 10.59 -1.20
CA THR A 146 -12.59 11.84 -1.93
C THR A 146 -12.56 11.58 -3.43
N ILE A 147 -12.55 12.65 -4.24
CA ILE A 147 -12.27 12.58 -5.67
C ILE A 147 -10.83 13.06 -5.89
N HIS A 148 -10.03 12.22 -6.53
CA HIS A 148 -8.67 12.53 -6.95
C HIS A 148 -8.52 12.22 -8.44
N GLU A 149 -8.15 13.20 -9.24
CA GLU A 149 -8.02 13.08 -10.70
C GLU A 149 -9.22 12.42 -11.40
N GLY A 150 -10.43 12.80 -10.97
CA GLY A 150 -11.66 12.27 -11.56
C GLY A 150 -12.02 10.84 -11.15
N ARG A 151 -11.42 10.31 -10.08
CA ARG A 151 -11.66 8.97 -9.54
C ARG A 151 -11.97 9.04 -8.05
N LEU A 152 -12.74 8.09 -7.54
CA LEU A 152 -12.93 7.95 -6.10
C LEU A 152 -11.68 7.32 -5.47
N LEU A 153 -11.25 7.92 -4.36
CA LEU A 153 -10.14 7.47 -3.54
C LEU A 153 -10.63 7.37 -2.09
N ALA A 154 -10.52 6.18 -1.50
CA ALA A 154 -10.94 5.90 -0.13
C ALA A 154 -9.71 5.76 0.78
N PHE A 155 -9.74 6.41 1.94
CA PHE A 155 -8.70 6.31 2.97
C PHE A 155 -9.32 5.76 4.26
N SER A 156 -8.70 4.74 4.85
CA SER A 156 -8.96 4.38 6.25
C SER A 156 -7.94 5.07 7.17
N GLU A 157 -8.22 5.11 8.46
CA GLU A 157 -7.34 5.79 9.44
C GLU A 157 -5.92 5.19 9.50
N ASP A 158 -5.77 3.91 9.17
CA ASP A 158 -4.52 3.15 9.29
C ASP A 158 -3.94 2.67 7.96
N ALA A 159 -4.54 3.04 6.81
CA ALA A 159 -4.13 2.52 5.51
C ALA A 159 -3.86 3.62 4.47
N SER A 160 -3.12 3.23 3.45
CA SER A 160 -2.98 3.99 2.21
C SER A 160 -4.33 4.23 1.56
N GLY A 161 -4.42 5.28 0.75
CA GLY A 161 -5.58 5.50 -0.11
C GLY A 161 -5.73 4.37 -1.12
N VAL A 162 -6.96 3.90 -1.31
CA VAL A 162 -7.30 2.86 -2.29
C VAL A 162 -8.27 3.45 -3.31
N PHE A 163 -7.95 3.37 -4.60
CA PHE A 163 -8.84 3.79 -5.66
C PHE A 163 -10.02 2.84 -5.80
N LEU A 164 -11.21 3.39 -6.01
CA LEU A 164 -12.45 2.64 -6.18
C LEU A 164 -12.85 2.64 -7.65
N MET A 165 -12.61 1.53 -8.35
CA MET A 165 -12.97 1.36 -9.75
C MET A 165 -14.48 1.07 -9.88
N PRO A 166 -15.25 1.86 -10.64
CA PRO A 166 -16.67 1.62 -10.83
C PRO A 166 -16.91 0.30 -11.60
N THR A 167 -17.76 -0.57 -11.06
CA THR A 167 -18.10 -1.88 -11.62
C THR A 167 -19.60 -2.08 -11.81
N GLY A 168 -20.41 -1.12 -11.36
CA GLY A 168 -21.86 -1.11 -11.50
C GLY A 168 -22.49 0.14 -10.90
N GLU A 169 -23.80 0.23 -10.92
CA GLU A 169 -24.53 1.30 -10.27
C GLU A 169 -24.26 1.27 -8.76
N HIS A 170 -23.69 2.36 -8.23
CA HIS A 170 -23.26 2.49 -6.83
C HIS A 170 -22.29 1.41 -6.33
N THR A 171 -21.71 0.62 -7.24
CA THR A 171 -20.82 -0.50 -6.93
C THR A 171 -19.44 -0.23 -7.47
N PHE A 172 -18.43 -0.45 -6.61
CA PHE A 172 -17.03 -0.22 -6.93
C PHE A 172 -16.20 -1.42 -6.48
N THR A 173 -15.10 -1.66 -7.19
CA THR A 173 -14.07 -2.61 -6.78
C THR A 173 -12.85 -1.81 -6.32
N PRO A 174 -12.41 -1.93 -5.07
CA PRO A 174 -11.15 -1.35 -4.61
C PRO A 174 -9.98 -1.96 -5.40
N VAL A 175 -9.05 -1.11 -5.83
CA VAL A 175 -7.82 -1.57 -6.49
C VAL A 175 -6.86 -2.04 -5.41
N MET A 176 -6.94 -3.32 -5.07
CA MET A 176 -6.15 -3.97 -4.02
C MET A 176 -5.97 -5.46 -4.35
N THR A 177 -5.01 -6.11 -3.66
CA THR A 177 -4.60 -7.50 -3.92
C THR A 177 -5.72 -8.52 -3.73
N GLN A 178 -6.49 -8.37 -2.65
CA GLN A 178 -7.57 -9.30 -2.36
C GLN A 178 -8.88 -8.77 -2.96
N PRO A 179 -9.64 -9.60 -3.67
CA PRO A 179 -10.94 -9.19 -4.20
C PRO A 179 -11.82 -8.61 -3.09
N ALA A 180 -12.30 -7.41 -3.33
CA ALA A 180 -13.22 -6.72 -2.45
C ALA A 180 -14.28 -5.96 -3.25
N ARG A 181 -15.36 -5.60 -2.59
CA ARG A 181 -16.47 -4.84 -3.17
C ARG A 181 -16.87 -3.72 -2.24
N VAL A 182 -17.14 -2.56 -2.81
CA VAL A 182 -17.75 -1.43 -2.10
C VAL A 182 -19.09 -1.12 -2.74
N LEU A 183 -20.13 -1.10 -1.91
CA LEU A 183 -21.48 -0.76 -2.32
C LEU A 183 -21.92 0.50 -1.56
N PHE A 184 -22.34 1.51 -2.30
CA PHE A 184 -22.91 2.72 -1.69
C PHE A 184 -24.43 2.66 -1.74
N GLU A 185 -25.07 3.16 -0.69
CA GLU A 185 -26.53 3.27 -0.59
C GLU A 185 -26.90 4.72 -0.21
N GLY A 186 -27.93 5.24 -0.85
CA GLY A 186 -28.40 6.60 -0.59
C GLY A 186 -29.22 7.18 -1.73
N GLY A 187 -29.33 8.50 -1.74
CA GLY A 187 -30.00 9.24 -2.79
C GLY A 187 -29.05 9.78 -3.85
N ALA A 188 -29.59 10.21 -5.00
CA ALA A 188 -28.81 10.75 -6.10
C ALA A 188 -27.94 11.98 -5.73
N ALA A 189 -28.32 12.73 -4.71
CA ALA A 189 -27.59 13.91 -4.27
C ALA A 189 -26.50 13.58 -3.23
N LEU A 190 -26.68 12.51 -2.45
CA LEU A 190 -25.79 12.15 -1.35
C LEU A 190 -25.93 10.67 -0.98
N MET A 191 -24.82 9.94 -0.91
CA MET A 191 -24.79 8.59 -0.37
C MET A 191 -24.84 8.63 1.16
N ALA A 192 -25.70 7.81 1.75
CA ALA A 192 -25.92 7.74 3.19
C ALA A 192 -24.98 6.73 3.88
N SER A 193 -24.62 5.67 3.18
CA SER A 193 -23.74 4.62 3.72
C SER A 193 -22.90 3.98 2.61
N LEU A 194 -21.83 3.31 3.04
CA LEU A 194 -21.09 2.37 2.22
C LEU A 194 -20.93 1.04 2.94
N THR A 195 -20.92 -0.04 2.19
CA THR A 195 -20.67 -1.40 2.65
C THR A 195 -19.42 -1.92 1.96
N PHE A 196 -18.47 -2.39 2.75
CA PHE A 196 -17.24 -3.03 2.27
C PHE A 196 -17.34 -4.55 2.50
N GLU A 197 -17.14 -5.32 1.44
CA GLU A 197 -17.21 -6.78 1.43
C GLU A 197 -15.88 -7.36 1.00
N GLN A 198 -15.26 -8.22 1.83
CA GLN A 198 -13.99 -8.88 1.53
C GLN A 198 -13.87 -10.19 2.29
N GLY A 199 -13.48 -11.28 1.60
CA GLY A 199 -13.19 -12.57 2.24
C GLY A 199 -14.36 -13.15 3.07
N GLY A 200 -15.61 -12.88 2.68
CA GLY A 200 -16.80 -13.30 3.43
C GLY A 200 -17.13 -12.42 4.65
N ARG A 201 -16.39 -11.36 4.86
CA ARG A 201 -16.69 -10.35 5.89
C ARG A 201 -17.36 -9.14 5.26
N THR A 202 -18.30 -8.56 5.98
CA THR A 202 -19.03 -7.36 5.57
C THR A 202 -18.92 -6.31 6.66
N MET A 203 -18.50 -5.10 6.30
CA MET A 203 -18.44 -3.95 7.21
C MET A 203 -19.29 -2.82 6.64
N ARG A 204 -20.18 -2.28 7.45
CA ARG A 204 -21.03 -1.15 7.08
C ARG A 204 -20.54 0.13 7.76
N PHE A 205 -20.52 1.20 6.97
CA PHE A 205 -20.14 2.53 7.41
C PHE A 205 -21.26 3.51 7.05
N VAL A 206 -21.65 4.33 7.99
CA VAL A 206 -22.68 5.37 7.79
C VAL A 206 -21.99 6.72 7.65
N ARG A 207 -22.48 7.55 6.74
CA ARG A 207 -21.97 8.91 6.54
C ARG A 207 -22.11 9.71 7.83
N VAL A 208 -21.05 10.43 8.15
CA VAL A 208 -21.02 11.38 9.25
C VAL A 208 -20.80 12.80 8.72
N PRO A 209 -21.24 13.83 9.45
CA PRO A 209 -21.05 15.23 9.07
C PRO A 209 -19.60 15.62 8.83
#